data_47f3ea0277d4ee67306a0a5a40d8f00c
#
_entry.id   47f3ea0277d4ee67306a0a5a40d8f00c
#
_cell.length_a   1.000
_cell.length_b   1.000
_cell.length_c   1.000
_cell.angle_alpha   90.00
_cell.angle_beta   90.00
_cell.angle_gamma   90.00
#
_symmetry.space_group_name_H-M   'P 1'
#
loop_
_entity.id
_entity.type
_entity.pdbx_description
1 polymer ?
#
loop_
_entity_poly.entity_id
_entity_poly.type
_entity_poly.pdbx_seq_one_letter_code
_entity_poly.pdbx_strand_id
1 'polypeptide(L)'
;MPKILIVLLTLLLTPLYSLAQNANPALNEELITAARKSNVEAVKTLLAKGADVNAKTEYGATPLFFACDRGNVEIVKLLLAAGADIDTRDSFYKSTPINWAVQRDQAEVVKLLVEKKPASKEPTTAMAVMMGQTKTVQTLLGLGDFKPESLTMWLTISEKNDNKEIAEVLKKAGAKPKPKNNYKVDATLLPSYVGTFRADDGDSIVMTIKDGKLIGTSQGRSYTAVGTAEHQFELEEVPGIELIFNLESGKVVSIRIKEPGKDGIYKRVEGK
;
A
#
# COMPACT_ATOMS: atom_id res chain seq x y z
N MET A 1 5.67 -16.84 66.43
CA MET A 1 5.88 -16.97 64.97
C MET A 1 4.92 -16.03 64.25
N PRO A 2 5.39 -14.94 63.80
CA PRO A 2 5.22 -14.56 62.38
C PRO A 2 6.35 -13.60 61.93
N LYS A 3 7.34 -14.09 61.24
CA LYS A 3 8.39 -13.25 60.65
C LYS A 3 8.69 -13.59 59.19
N ILE A 4 7.85 -14.39 58.50
CA ILE A 4 8.10 -14.85 57.10
C ILE A 4 7.23 -14.16 56.09
N LEU A 5 6.25 -13.33 56.49
CA LEU A 5 5.26 -12.75 55.55
C LEU A 5 5.65 -11.38 54.98
N ILE A 6 6.76 -10.77 55.40
CA ILE A 6 7.14 -9.42 54.93
C ILE A 6 8.16 -9.44 53.77
N VAL A 7 8.87 -10.55 53.56
CA VAL A 7 9.92 -10.62 52.50
C VAL A 7 9.37 -10.97 51.13
N LEU A 8 8.17 -11.56 51.04
CA LEU A 8 7.56 -11.95 49.74
C LEU A 8 6.77 -10.82 49.05
N LEU A 9 6.51 -9.70 49.73
CA LEU A 9 5.75 -8.58 49.15
C LEU A 9 6.65 -7.54 48.47
N THR A 10 7.97 -7.58 48.69
CA THR A 10 8.90 -6.63 48.05
C THR A 10 9.46 -7.10 46.71
N LEU A 11 9.29 -8.37 46.36
CA LEU A 11 9.80 -8.94 45.10
C LEU A 11 8.81 -8.88 43.92
N LEU A 12 7.53 -8.52 44.17
CA LEU A 12 6.50 -8.40 43.14
C LEU A 12 6.22 -6.96 42.66
N LEU A 13 6.86 -5.95 43.28
CA LEU A 13 6.68 -4.53 42.95
C LEU A 13 7.78 -3.95 42.05
N THR A 14 8.82 -4.71 41.72
CA THR A 14 9.95 -4.20 40.94
C THR A 14 9.75 -4.18 39.42
N PRO A 15 8.88 -4.98 38.78
CA PRO A 15 8.69 -4.86 37.32
C PRO A 15 7.72 -3.74 36.90
N LEU A 16 6.85 -3.26 37.81
CA LEU A 16 5.89 -2.19 37.47
C LEU A 16 6.47 -0.78 37.56
N TYR A 17 7.57 -0.58 38.29
CA TYR A 17 8.23 0.71 38.42
C TYR A 17 9.18 1.05 37.27
N SER A 18 9.54 0.04 36.42
CA SER A 18 10.45 0.20 35.29
C SER A 18 9.75 0.69 34.01
N LEU A 19 8.43 0.60 33.92
CA LEU A 19 7.66 0.98 32.72
C LEU A 19 7.22 2.45 32.69
N ALA A 20 7.40 3.19 33.79
CA ALA A 20 6.95 4.60 33.87
C ALA A 20 8.09 5.62 33.91
N GLN A 21 9.36 5.22 33.72
CA GLN A 21 10.51 6.06 34.01
C GLN A 21 11.27 6.63 32.79
N ASN A 22 10.84 6.51 31.57
CA ASN A 22 11.67 6.96 30.45
C ASN A 22 10.98 7.90 29.43
N ALA A 23 10.09 8.74 29.85
CA ALA A 23 9.72 9.89 29.02
C ALA A 23 10.63 11.08 29.43
N ASN A 24 11.87 11.10 28.96
CA ASN A 24 12.65 12.33 28.95
C ASN A 24 12.38 13.05 27.61
N PRO A 25 11.46 14.04 27.57
CA PRO A 25 11.08 14.72 26.33
C PRO A 25 12.27 15.33 25.59
N ALA A 26 13.28 15.78 26.32
CA ALA A 26 14.48 16.36 25.71
C ALA A 26 15.30 15.29 24.96
N LEU A 27 15.51 14.11 25.55
CA LEU A 27 16.20 13.01 24.86
C LEU A 27 15.43 12.52 23.65
N ASN A 28 14.10 12.50 23.71
CA ASN A 28 13.24 12.09 22.62
C ASN A 28 13.33 13.06 21.43
N GLU A 29 13.31 14.36 21.70
CA GLU A 29 13.47 15.39 20.65
C GLU A 29 14.88 15.37 20.04
N GLU A 30 15.90 15.17 20.88
CA GLU A 30 17.27 14.97 20.42
C GLU A 30 17.39 13.73 19.53
N LEU A 31 16.75 12.60 19.86
CA LEU A 31 16.76 11.39 19.03
C LEU A 31 16.10 11.63 17.67
N ILE A 32 14.94 12.27 17.63
CA ILE A 32 14.29 12.67 16.39
C ILE A 32 15.21 13.57 15.54
N THR A 33 15.84 14.54 16.19
CA THR A 33 16.77 15.46 15.52
C THR A 33 18.01 14.76 15.00
N ALA A 34 18.59 13.84 15.78
CA ALA A 34 19.76 13.03 15.38
C ALA A 34 19.44 12.15 14.16
N ALA A 35 18.26 11.48 14.16
CA ALA A 35 17.80 10.69 13.02
C ALA A 35 17.60 11.57 11.78
N ARG A 36 16.97 12.74 11.92
CA ARG A 36 16.77 13.72 10.84
C ARG A 36 18.08 14.22 10.24
N LYS A 37 19.11 14.39 11.07
CA LYS A 37 20.46 14.83 10.64
C LYS A 37 21.36 13.69 10.22
N SER A 38 20.88 12.44 10.22
CA SER A 38 21.69 11.24 9.92
C SER A 38 22.94 11.08 10.81
N ASN A 39 22.85 11.52 12.08
CA ASN A 39 23.95 11.41 13.02
C ASN A 39 23.88 10.07 13.79
N VAL A 40 24.59 9.07 13.25
CA VAL A 40 24.62 7.70 13.77
C VAL A 40 25.07 7.62 15.23
N GLU A 41 26.17 8.31 15.57
CA GLU A 41 26.73 8.27 16.93
C GLU A 41 25.81 8.91 17.96
N ALA A 42 25.15 10.00 17.60
CA ALA A 42 24.14 10.61 18.47
C ALA A 42 22.96 9.66 18.68
N VAL A 43 22.46 8.99 17.60
CA VAL A 43 21.37 8.00 17.72
C VAL A 43 21.77 6.86 18.67
N LYS A 44 22.95 6.27 18.50
CA LYS A 44 23.48 5.23 19.41
C LYS A 44 23.49 5.69 20.87
N THR A 45 24.06 6.87 21.10
CA THR A 45 24.19 7.45 22.44
C THR A 45 22.83 7.72 23.08
N LEU A 46 21.89 8.28 22.33
CA LEU A 46 20.57 8.64 22.83
C LEU A 46 19.71 7.41 23.14
N LEU A 47 19.76 6.38 22.29
CA LEU A 47 19.12 5.10 22.57
C LEU A 47 19.69 4.43 23.83
N ALA A 48 21.02 4.47 24.02
CA ALA A 48 21.67 3.94 25.22
C ALA A 48 21.30 4.72 26.50
N LYS A 49 20.99 6.01 26.37
CA LYS A 49 20.47 6.85 27.48
C LYS A 49 18.96 6.66 27.75
N GLY A 50 18.28 5.80 27.00
CA GLY A 50 16.87 5.50 27.20
C GLY A 50 15.91 6.48 26.52
N ALA A 51 16.32 7.15 25.46
CA ALA A 51 15.38 7.88 24.60
C ALA A 51 14.32 6.91 24.03
N ASP A 52 13.07 7.35 23.99
CA ASP A 52 11.99 6.55 23.41
C ASP A 52 12.17 6.43 21.88
N VAL A 53 12.45 5.20 21.43
CA VAL A 53 12.65 4.89 20.01
C VAL A 53 11.41 5.22 19.15
N ASN A 54 10.21 5.23 19.77
CA ASN A 54 8.93 5.52 19.13
C ASN A 54 8.40 6.93 19.46
N ALA A 55 9.26 7.80 19.98
CA ALA A 55 8.93 9.21 20.22
C ALA A 55 8.35 9.85 18.95
N LYS A 56 7.31 10.69 19.13
CA LYS A 56 6.57 11.28 18.00
C LYS A 56 6.72 12.78 17.98
N THR A 57 6.89 13.35 16.81
CA THR A 57 6.65 14.78 16.57
C THR A 57 5.17 15.11 16.71
N GLU A 58 4.81 16.39 16.68
CA GLU A 58 3.41 16.86 16.62
C GLU A 58 2.62 16.25 15.43
N TYR A 59 3.33 15.91 14.32
CA TYR A 59 2.75 15.27 13.14
C TYR A 59 2.81 13.73 13.19
N GLY A 60 3.13 13.15 14.32
CA GLY A 60 3.17 11.69 14.51
C GLY A 60 4.36 10.99 13.86
N ALA A 61 5.32 11.70 13.28
CA ALA A 61 6.51 11.10 12.70
C ALA A 61 7.51 10.70 13.80
N THR A 62 8.03 9.46 13.71
CA THR A 62 9.02 8.91 14.65
C THR A 62 10.45 9.07 14.10
N PRO A 63 11.51 8.80 14.90
CA PRO A 63 12.88 8.77 14.39
C PRO A 63 13.05 7.88 13.16
N LEU A 64 12.30 6.76 13.10
CA LEU A 64 12.34 5.83 11.96
C LEU A 64 11.87 6.48 10.64
N PHE A 65 10.87 7.37 10.67
CA PHE A 65 10.44 8.11 9.48
C PHE A 65 11.58 8.92 8.88
N PHE A 66 12.31 9.67 9.72
CA PHE A 66 13.43 10.51 9.28
C PHE A 66 14.61 9.68 8.77
N ALA A 67 14.92 8.57 9.42
CA ALA A 67 15.96 7.65 8.95
C ALA A 67 15.58 7.05 7.58
N CYS A 68 14.30 6.72 7.36
CA CYS A 68 13.77 6.23 6.10
C CYS A 68 13.81 7.29 5.00
N ASP A 69 13.39 8.52 5.28
CA ASP A 69 13.45 9.65 4.33
C ASP A 69 14.90 9.92 3.89
N ARG A 70 15.85 9.84 4.82
CA ARG A 70 17.28 10.06 4.55
C ARG A 70 18.00 8.89 3.92
N GLY A 71 17.40 7.71 3.90
CA GLY A 71 18.03 6.49 3.39
C GLY A 71 19.18 5.97 4.27
N ASN A 72 19.22 6.36 5.54
CA ASN A 72 20.31 5.95 6.43
C ASN A 72 20.06 4.53 6.97
N VAL A 73 20.58 3.53 6.25
CA VAL A 73 20.43 2.11 6.58
C VAL A 73 20.94 1.78 7.98
N GLU A 74 22.04 2.40 8.44
CA GLU A 74 22.60 2.13 9.75
C GLU A 74 21.67 2.62 10.88
N ILE A 75 21.15 3.83 10.77
CA ILE A 75 20.19 4.36 11.73
C ILE A 75 18.90 3.54 11.71
N VAL A 76 18.39 3.15 10.53
CA VAL A 76 17.22 2.27 10.43
C VAL A 76 17.46 0.95 11.18
N LYS A 77 18.62 0.31 10.99
CA LYS A 77 18.97 -0.92 11.72
C LYS A 77 19.03 -0.71 13.24
N LEU A 78 19.63 0.39 13.69
CA LEU A 78 19.71 0.71 15.13
C LEU A 78 18.33 0.92 15.74
N LEU A 79 17.46 1.68 15.08
CA LEU A 79 16.10 1.94 15.53
C LEU A 79 15.26 0.66 15.55
N LEU A 80 15.34 -0.17 14.50
CA LEU A 80 14.65 -1.46 14.47
C LEU A 80 15.14 -2.42 15.57
N ALA A 81 16.45 -2.45 15.84
CA ALA A 81 17.01 -3.24 16.94
C ALA A 81 16.55 -2.75 18.31
N ALA A 82 16.29 -1.45 18.47
CA ALA A 82 15.73 -0.83 19.67
C ALA A 82 14.20 -0.97 19.79
N GLY A 83 13.52 -1.62 18.83
CA GLY A 83 12.07 -1.84 18.87
C GLY A 83 11.23 -0.73 18.20
N ALA A 84 11.79 -0.03 17.21
CA ALA A 84 11.00 0.93 16.43
C ALA A 84 9.82 0.27 15.73
N ASP A 85 8.65 0.88 15.87
CA ASP A 85 7.42 0.43 15.22
C ASP A 85 7.42 0.84 13.73
N ILE A 86 7.41 -0.17 12.85
CA ILE A 86 7.42 0.01 11.39
C ILE A 86 6.04 0.36 10.81
N ASP A 87 4.97 0.17 11.59
CA ASP A 87 3.59 0.36 11.16
C ASP A 87 2.97 1.68 11.64
N THR A 88 3.70 2.44 12.47
CA THR A 88 3.28 3.79 12.87
C THR A 88 2.92 4.62 11.64
N ARG A 89 1.83 5.40 11.74
CA ARG A 89 1.39 6.31 10.69
C ARG A 89 1.53 7.77 11.13
N ASP A 90 2.03 8.63 10.25
CA ASP A 90 2.00 10.07 10.48
C ASP A 90 0.55 10.59 10.49
N SER A 91 0.32 11.74 11.13
CA SER A 91 -1.02 12.32 11.29
C SER A 91 -1.50 13.04 10.03
N PHE A 92 -0.59 13.42 9.12
CA PHE A 92 -0.91 14.26 7.96
C PHE A 92 -1.31 13.41 6.75
N TYR A 93 -0.41 12.55 6.27
CA TYR A 93 -0.64 11.72 5.09
C TYR A 93 -1.11 10.30 5.43
N LYS A 94 -1.18 9.94 6.74
CA LYS A 94 -1.39 8.56 7.19
C LYS A 94 -0.38 7.57 6.61
N SER A 95 0.80 8.09 6.24
CA SER A 95 1.90 7.33 5.66
C SER A 95 2.69 6.58 6.73
N THR A 96 3.32 5.48 6.35
CA THR A 96 4.24 4.71 7.18
C THR A 96 5.69 5.03 6.85
N PRO A 97 6.69 4.64 7.69
CA PRO A 97 8.09 4.85 7.38
C PRO A 97 8.52 4.29 6.02
N ILE A 98 8.00 3.12 5.62
CA ILE A 98 8.32 2.52 4.32
C ILE A 98 7.82 3.37 3.14
N ASN A 99 6.67 4.04 3.29
CA ASN A 99 6.14 4.91 2.25
C ASN A 99 7.09 6.11 2.02
N TRP A 100 7.67 6.68 3.08
CA TRP A 100 8.65 7.75 2.98
C TRP A 100 9.93 7.27 2.28
N ALA A 101 10.40 6.06 2.61
CA ALA A 101 11.55 5.46 1.93
C ALA A 101 11.28 5.24 0.43
N VAL A 102 10.11 4.73 0.06
CA VAL A 102 9.73 4.56 -1.36
C VAL A 102 9.66 5.90 -2.07
N GLN A 103 9.03 6.91 -1.47
CA GLN A 103 8.91 8.24 -2.08
C GLN A 103 10.27 8.88 -2.43
N ARG A 104 11.32 8.53 -1.69
CA ARG A 104 12.70 9.00 -1.89
C ARG A 104 13.58 8.02 -2.65
N ASP A 105 13.01 6.94 -3.18
CA ASP A 105 13.76 5.85 -3.86
C ASP A 105 14.91 5.26 -3.03
N GLN A 106 14.69 5.15 -1.69
CA GLN A 106 15.68 4.62 -0.75
C GLN A 106 15.65 3.08 -0.75
N ALA A 107 16.08 2.49 -1.84
CA ALA A 107 15.91 1.08 -2.16
C ALA A 107 16.42 0.11 -1.07
N GLU A 108 17.60 0.37 -0.49
CA GLU A 108 18.16 -0.49 0.56
C GLU A 108 17.38 -0.41 1.88
N VAL A 109 16.85 0.76 2.23
CA VAL A 109 15.97 0.92 3.37
C VAL A 109 14.66 0.20 3.14
N VAL A 110 14.06 0.35 1.95
CA VAL A 110 12.82 -0.34 1.57
C VAL A 110 13.01 -1.85 1.65
N LYS A 111 14.11 -2.38 1.11
CA LYS A 111 14.46 -3.80 1.19
C LYS A 111 14.49 -4.28 2.64
N LEU A 112 15.21 -3.57 3.51
CA LEU A 112 15.33 -3.92 4.93
C LEU A 112 13.97 -3.96 5.64
N LEU A 113 13.09 -2.99 5.36
CA LEU A 113 11.75 -2.95 5.96
C LEU A 113 10.85 -4.07 5.43
N VAL A 114 10.91 -4.39 4.14
CA VAL A 114 10.19 -5.51 3.52
C VAL A 114 10.67 -6.86 4.08
N GLU A 115 11.98 -7.04 4.29
CA GLU A 115 12.52 -8.24 4.92
C GLU A 115 12.00 -8.42 6.36
N LYS A 116 11.76 -7.33 7.09
CA LYS A 116 11.13 -7.36 8.42
C LYS A 116 9.63 -7.64 8.37
N LYS A 117 8.95 -7.27 7.27
CA LYS A 117 7.51 -7.48 7.06
C LYS A 117 7.26 -7.98 5.63
N PRO A 118 7.47 -9.27 5.35
CA PRO A 118 7.36 -9.82 3.98
C PRO A 118 6.00 -9.59 3.31
N ALA A 119 4.91 -9.56 4.08
CA ALA A 119 3.57 -9.28 3.56
C ALA A 119 3.45 -7.89 2.90
N SER A 120 4.37 -6.96 3.18
CA SER A 120 4.39 -5.63 2.55
C SER A 120 5.07 -5.61 1.17
N LYS A 121 5.70 -6.70 0.73
CA LYS A 121 6.51 -6.75 -0.51
C LYS A 121 5.70 -6.34 -1.75
N GLU A 122 4.61 -7.02 -2.04
CA GLU A 122 3.79 -6.71 -3.22
C GLU A 122 3.18 -5.29 -3.18
N PRO A 123 2.52 -4.84 -2.10
CA PRO A 123 1.99 -3.49 -2.02
C PRO A 123 3.06 -2.41 -2.17
N THR A 124 4.25 -2.62 -1.58
CA THR A 124 5.36 -1.67 -1.68
C THR A 124 5.92 -1.62 -3.09
N THR A 125 6.03 -2.77 -3.78
CA THR A 125 6.48 -2.81 -5.18
C THR A 125 5.48 -2.11 -6.09
N ALA A 126 4.18 -2.36 -5.91
CA ALA A 126 3.12 -1.66 -6.66
C ALA A 126 3.24 -0.13 -6.49
N MET A 127 3.43 0.35 -5.26
CA MET A 127 3.61 1.77 -4.97
C MET A 127 4.87 2.32 -5.67
N ALA A 128 6.00 1.61 -5.61
CA ALA A 128 7.24 2.02 -6.26
C ALA A 128 7.09 2.11 -7.78
N VAL A 129 6.38 1.18 -8.40
CA VAL A 129 6.06 1.22 -9.85
C VAL A 129 5.20 2.43 -10.18
N MET A 130 4.13 2.68 -9.41
CA MET A 130 3.25 3.83 -9.62
C MET A 130 3.96 5.17 -9.47
N MET A 131 4.94 5.25 -8.56
CA MET A 131 5.74 6.45 -8.30
C MET A 131 6.97 6.58 -9.21
N GLY A 132 7.25 5.60 -10.08
CA GLY A 132 8.41 5.64 -10.98
C GLY A 132 9.75 5.41 -10.29
N GLN A 133 9.79 4.73 -9.15
CA GLN A 133 10.98 4.55 -8.32
C GLN A 133 11.80 3.34 -8.77
N THR A 134 12.61 3.52 -9.80
CA THR A 134 13.28 2.43 -10.51
C THR A 134 14.20 1.60 -9.62
N LYS A 135 15.04 2.24 -8.78
CA LYS A 135 15.98 1.50 -7.91
C LYS A 135 15.23 0.62 -6.91
N THR A 136 14.15 1.16 -6.32
CA THR A 136 13.29 0.42 -5.39
C THR A 136 12.64 -0.77 -6.10
N VAL A 137 12.09 -0.58 -7.31
CA VAL A 137 11.50 -1.68 -8.10
C VAL A 137 12.53 -2.75 -8.40
N GLN A 138 13.72 -2.40 -8.89
CA GLN A 138 14.80 -3.34 -9.17
C GLN A 138 15.18 -4.15 -7.92
N THR A 139 15.37 -3.46 -6.80
CA THR A 139 15.76 -4.09 -5.53
C THR A 139 14.69 -5.06 -5.03
N LEU A 140 13.42 -4.67 -5.08
CA LEU A 140 12.32 -5.52 -4.62
C LEU A 140 12.09 -6.72 -5.53
N LEU A 141 12.19 -6.55 -6.86
CA LEU A 141 12.11 -7.66 -7.81
C LEU A 141 13.23 -8.69 -7.60
N GLY A 142 14.40 -8.25 -7.15
CA GLY A 142 15.50 -9.14 -6.75
C GLY A 142 15.20 -10.03 -5.55
N LEU A 143 14.16 -9.75 -4.76
CA LEU A 143 13.70 -10.61 -3.68
C LEU A 143 12.85 -11.81 -4.17
N GLY A 144 12.50 -11.84 -5.45
CA GLY A 144 11.76 -12.96 -6.07
C GLY A 144 10.31 -13.12 -5.59
N ASP A 145 9.67 -14.19 -6.04
CA ASP A 145 8.33 -14.65 -5.62
C ASP A 145 7.21 -13.61 -5.76
N PHE A 146 7.03 -13.11 -6.99
CA PHE A 146 5.89 -12.28 -7.37
C PHE A 146 4.91 -13.06 -8.23
N LYS A 147 3.63 -12.78 -8.04
CA LYS A 147 2.58 -13.39 -8.88
C LYS A 147 2.71 -12.90 -10.32
N PRO A 148 2.55 -13.78 -11.33
CA PRO A 148 2.61 -13.37 -12.73
C PRO A 148 1.61 -12.27 -13.09
N GLU A 149 0.44 -12.27 -12.44
CA GLU A 149 -0.60 -11.27 -12.63
C GLU A 149 -0.14 -9.90 -12.14
N SER A 150 0.52 -9.84 -10.97
CA SER A 150 1.10 -8.61 -10.41
C SER A 150 2.16 -8.03 -11.35
N LEU A 151 3.07 -8.87 -11.85
CA LEU A 151 4.11 -8.47 -12.80
C LEU A 151 3.52 -7.90 -14.10
N THR A 152 2.49 -8.57 -14.65
CA THR A 152 1.78 -8.14 -15.87
C THR A 152 1.06 -6.80 -15.65
N MET A 153 0.41 -6.64 -14.51
CA MET A 153 -0.26 -5.39 -14.14
C MET A 153 0.74 -4.23 -14.01
N TRP A 154 1.84 -4.45 -13.31
CA TRP A 154 2.88 -3.42 -13.13
C TRP A 154 3.56 -3.05 -14.44
N LEU A 155 3.77 -4.01 -15.35
CA LEU A 155 4.28 -3.74 -16.69
C LEU A 155 3.31 -2.83 -17.46
N THR A 156 2.01 -3.14 -17.43
CA THR A 156 0.97 -2.32 -18.07
C THR A 156 0.94 -0.89 -17.53
N ILE A 157 1.05 -0.73 -16.19
CA ILE A 157 1.13 0.60 -15.54
C ILE A 157 2.38 1.36 -16.01
N SER A 158 3.53 0.68 -16.05
CA SER A 158 4.81 1.30 -16.45
C SER A 158 4.78 1.76 -17.90
N GLU A 159 4.24 0.95 -18.81
CA GLU A 159 4.10 1.28 -20.24
C GLU A 159 3.11 2.44 -20.44
N LYS A 160 2.00 2.47 -19.69
CA LYS A 160 1.02 3.56 -19.73
C LYS A 160 1.60 4.89 -19.23
N ASN A 161 2.47 4.85 -18.22
CA ASN A 161 3.12 6.04 -17.66
C ASN A 161 4.41 6.43 -18.42
N ASP A 162 4.70 5.81 -19.56
CA ASP A 162 5.94 5.96 -20.36
C ASP A 162 7.22 5.72 -19.54
N ASN A 163 7.14 4.90 -18.49
CA ASN A 163 8.29 4.54 -17.67
C ASN A 163 9.01 3.33 -18.26
N LYS A 164 9.81 3.58 -19.30
CA LYS A 164 10.51 2.55 -20.08
C LYS A 164 11.49 1.75 -19.24
N GLU A 165 12.19 2.40 -18.31
CA GLU A 165 13.20 1.75 -17.48
C GLU A 165 12.56 0.69 -16.57
N ILE A 166 11.47 1.03 -15.86
CA ILE A 166 10.73 0.07 -15.03
C ILE A 166 10.11 -1.03 -15.90
N ALA A 167 9.55 -0.69 -17.06
CA ALA A 167 8.99 -1.69 -17.97
C ALA A 167 10.03 -2.74 -18.38
N GLU A 168 11.26 -2.32 -18.72
CA GLU A 168 12.34 -3.25 -19.05
C GLU A 168 12.79 -4.10 -17.87
N VAL A 169 12.85 -3.52 -16.66
CA VAL A 169 13.15 -4.27 -15.44
C VAL A 169 12.09 -5.33 -15.16
N LEU A 170 10.82 -4.98 -15.31
CA LEU A 170 9.70 -5.91 -15.12
C LEU A 170 9.72 -7.05 -16.17
N LYS A 171 10.00 -6.75 -17.44
CA LYS A 171 10.16 -7.76 -18.51
C LYS A 171 11.28 -8.75 -18.18
N LYS A 172 12.42 -8.25 -17.70
CA LYS A 172 13.53 -9.09 -17.23
C LYS A 172 13.15 -9.97 -16.04
N ALA A 173 12.25 -9.49 -15.17
CA ALA A 173 11.71 -10.27 -14.06
C ALA A 173 10.59 -11.27 -14.48
N GLY A 174 10.30 -11.37 -15.78
CA GLY A 174 9.32 -12.32 -16.32
C GLY A 174 7.92 -11.77 -16.52
N ALA A 175 7.72 -10.45 -16.38
CA ALA A 175 6.45 -9.83 -16.74
C ALA A 175 6.15 -10.03 -18.23
N LYS A 176 4.95 -10.47 -18.54
CA LYS A 176 4.47 -10.61 -19.92
C LYS A 176 3.53 -9.47 -20.26
N PRO A 177 3.62 -8.87 -21.45
CA PRO A 177 2.64 -7.88 -21.87
C PRO A 177 1.25 -8.51 -21.86
N LYS A 178 0.27 -7.71 -21.44
CA LYS A 178 -1.12 -8.15 -21.51
C LYS A 178 -1.46 -8.49 -22.96
N PRO A 179 -2.10 -9.62 -23.24
CA PRO A 179 -2.55 -9.96 -24.59
C PRO A 179 -3.40 -8.80 -25.16
N LYS A 180 -3.14 -8.39 -26.39
CA LYS A 180 -4.00 -7.39 -27.04
C LYS A 180 -5.42 -7.94 -27.08
N ASN A 181 -6.31 -7.27 -26.41
CA ASN A 181 -7.72 -7.61 -26.48
C ASN A 181 -8.28 -7.16 -27.84
N ASN A 182 -8.61 -8.11 -28.69
CA ASN A 182 -9.24 -7.88 -29.98
C ASN A 182 -10.77 -8.07 -29.94
N TYR A 183 -11.35 -8.24 -28.73
CA TYR A 183 -12.79 -8.42 -28.60
C TYR A 183 -13.52 -7.14 -28.96
N LYS A 184 -14.42 -7.24 -29.95
CA LYS A 184 -15.31 -6.13 -30.32
C LYS A 184 -16.64 -6.35 -29.64
N VAL A 185 -16.99 -5.44 -28.76
CA VAL A 185 -18.33 -5.42 -28.16
C VAL A 185 -19.35 -5.19 -29.25
N ASP A 186 -20.40 -6.00 -29.28
CA ASP A 186 -21.55 -5.73 -30.13
C ASP A 186 -22.21 -4.43 -29.65
N ALA A 187 -22.21 -3.40 -30.51
CA ALA A 187 -22.75 -2.11 -30.16
C ALA A 187 -24.26 -2.15 -29.85
N THR A 188 -24.97 -3.18 -30.32
CA THR A 188 -26.40 -3.37 -30.01
C THR A 188 -26.62 -3.80 -28.56
N LEU A 189 -25.62 -4.37 -27.91
CA LEU A 189 -25.70 -4.78 -26.51
C LEU A 189 -25.37 -3.64 -25.53
N LEU A 190 -24.66 -2.60 -25.97
CA LEU A 190 -24.24 -1.50 -25.08
C LEU A 190 -25.39 -0.88 -24.29
N PRO A 191 -26.60 -0.62 -24.85
CA PRO A 191 -27.72 -0.07 -24.10
C PRO A 191 -28.17 -0.98 -22.94
N SER A 192 -27.99 -2.29 -23.02
CA SER A 192 -28.38 -3.22 -21.96
C SER A 192 -27.53 -3.06 -20.68
N TYR A 193 -26.30 -2.56 -20.82
CA TYR A 193 -25.39 -2.33 -19.70
C TYR A 193 -25.61 -0.98 -19.00
N VAL A 194 -26.36 -0.07 -19.58
CA VAL A 194 -26.65 1.26 -19.02
C VAL A 194 -27.57 1.14 -17.80
N GLY A 195 -27.25 1.86 -16.73
CA GLY A 195 -28.06 1.90 -15.51
C GLY A 195 -27.27 2.21 -14.26
N THR A 196 -27.97 2.26 -13.14
CA THR A 196 -27.35 2.42 -11.82
C THR A 196 -27.28 1.07 -11.12
N PHE A 197 -26.13 0.76 -10.56
CA PHE A 197 -25.88 -0.48 -9.82
C PHE A 197 -25.38 -0.11 -8.42
N ARG A 198 -25.86 -0.81 -7.39
CA ARG A 198 -25.55 -0.54 -5.99
C ARG A 198 -25.10 -1.80 -5.27
N ALA A 199 -24.03 -1.67 -4.49
CA ALA A 199 -23.56 -2.70 -3.56
C ALA A 199 -24.34 -2.65 -2.23
N ASP A 200 -24.24 -3.72 -1.45
CA ASP A 200 -24.93 -3.83 -0.16
C ASP A 200 -24.38 -2.83 0.89
N ASP A 201 -23.15 -2.35 0.75
CA ASP A 201 -22.53 -1.30 1.58
C ASP A 201 -22.97 0.13 1.21
N GLY A 202 -23.79 0.28 0.16
CA GLY A 202 -24.30 1.56 -0.32
C GLY A 202 -23.50 2.20 -1.45
N ASP A 203 -22.34 1.65 -1.79
CA ASP A 203 -21.54 2.11 -2.94
C ASP A 203 -22.33 1.94 -4.24
N SER A 204 -22.15 2.86 -5.19
CA SER A 204 -22.92 2.83 -6.43
C SER A 204 -22.08 3.16 -7.66
N ILE A 205 -22.42 2.54 -8.77
CA ILE A 205 -21.83 2.76 -10.09
C ILE A 205 -22.93 3.09 -11.06
N VAL A 206 -22.73 4.15 -11.82
CA VAL A 206 -23.62 4.56 -12.92
C VAL A 206 -22.92 4.22 -14.23
N MET A 207 -23.53 3.33 -15.01
CA MET A 207 -23.04 2.96 -16.35
C MET A 207 -23.79 3.80 -17.40
N THR A 208 -23.04 4.44 -18.28
CA THR A 208 -23.57 5.30 -19.36
C THR A 208 -22.84 5.00 -20.67
N ILE A 209 -23.37 5.49 -21.79
CA ILE A 209 -22.70 5.45 -23.09
C ILE A 209 -22.29 6.88 -23.44
N LYS A 210 -21.02 7.06 -23.80
CA LYS A 210 -20.47 8.31 -24.31
C LYS A 210 -19.56 8.01 -25.50
N ASP A 211 -19.79 8.65 -26.61
CA ASP A 211 -19.02 8.48 -27.87
C ASP A 211 -18.90 6.99 -28.30
N GLY A 212 -20.01 6.22 -28.13
CA GLY A 212 -20.04 4.78 -28.46
C GLY A 212 -19.27 3.87 -27.51
N LYS A 213 -18.77 4.40 -26.41
CA LYS A 213 -18.07 3.65 -25.35
C LYS A 213 -18.91 3.54 -24.11
N LEU A 214 -18.78 2.42 -23.39
CA LEU A 214 -19.39 2.23 -22.07
C LEU A 214 -18.52 2.90 -21.00
N ILE A 215 -19.13 3.78 -20.20
CA ILE A 215 -18.46 4.56 -19.16
C ILE A 215 -19.09 4.21 -17.82
N GLY A 216 -18.27 3.77 -16.86
CA GLY A 216 -18.65 3.58 -15.47
C GLY A 216 -18.25 4.80 -14.64
N THR A 217 -19.18 5.34 -13.85
CA THR A 217 -18.90 6.44 -12.91
C THR A 217 -19.19 6.00 -11.49
N SER A 218 -18.20 6.12 -10.61
CA SER A 218 -18.31 5.86 -9.17
C SER A 218 -17.56 6.94 -8.40
N GLN A 219 -18.13 7.42 -7.30
CA GLN A 219 -17.54 8.44 -6.42
C GLN A 219 -17.03 9.70 -7.17
N GLY A 220 -17.76 10.11 -8.21
CA GLY A 220 -17.43 11.29 -9.03
C GLY A 220 -16.29 11.09 -10.03
N ARG A 221 -15.76 9.88 -10.19
CA ARG A 221 -14.73 9.53 -11.17
C ARG A 221 -15.34 8.66 -12.27
N SER A 222 -14.97 8.93 -13.51
CA SER A 222 -15.42 8.18 -14.68
C SER A 222 -14.30 7.35 -15.27
N TYR A 223 -14.64 6.14 -15.70
CA TYR A 223 -13.72 5.15 -16.25
C TYR A 223 -14.30 4.55 -17.53
N THR A 224 -13.45 4.33 -18.53
CA THR A 224 -13.84 3.70 -19.79
C THR A 224 -13.83 2.18 -19.62
N ALA A 225 -14.96 1.52 -19.88
CA ALA A 225 -15.06 0.08 -19.90
C ALA A 225 -14.78 -0.46 -21.30
N VAL A 226 -13.72 -1.24 -21.46
CA VAL A 226 -13.32 -1.89 -22.71
C VAL A 226 -13.69 -3.36 -22.64
N GLY A 227 -14.47 -3.86 -23.61
CA GLY A 227 -14.88 -5.25 -23.63
C GLY A 227 -13.71 -6.21 -23.74
N THR A 228 -13.71 -7.27 -22.96
CA THR A 228 -12.70 -8.33 -22.94
C THR A 228 -13.24 -9.66 -23.41
N ALA A 229 -14.54 -9.90 -23.18
CA ALA A 229 -15.34 -11.01 -23.68
C ALA A 229 -16.82 -10.58 -23.68
N GLU A 230 -17.71 -11.49 -24.06
CA GLU A 230 -19.16 -11.24 -23.99
C GLU A 230 -19.56 -10.96 -22.54
N HIS A 231 -20.23 -9.82 -22.31
CA HIS A 231 -20.63 -9.31 -21.00
C HIS A 231 -19.48 -9.04 -20.00
N GLN A 232 -18.23 -9.04 -20.47
CA GLN A 232 -17.05 -8.78 -19.65
C GLN A 232 -16.28 -7.57 -20.17
N PHE A 233 -15.90 -6.70 -19.25
CA PHE A 233 -15.17 -5.47 -19.54
C PHE A 233 -14.04 -5.28 -18.52
N GLU A 234 -13.05 -4.50 -18.92
CA GLU A 234 -12.00 -4.04 -18.07
C GLU A 234 -11.93 -2.51 -18.11
N LEU A 235 -11.51 -1.89 -17.01
CA LEU A 235 -11.35 -0.43 -16.98
C LEU A 235 -10.03 -0.03 -17.64
N GLU A 236 -10.10 0.84 -18.66
CA GLU A 236 -8.92 1.30 -19.39
C GLU A 236 -7.97 2.11 -18.50
N GLU A 237 -8.52 2.94 -17.60
CA GLU A 237 -7.76 3.80 -16.71
C GLU A 237 -7.17 3.10 -15.51
N VAL A 238 -7.76 1.96 -15.09
CA VAL A 238 -7.35 1.19 -13.91
C VAL A 238 -7.21 -0.29 -14.28
N PRO A 239 -6.05 -0.70 -14.82
CA PRO A 239 -5.80 -2.09 -15.21
C PRO A 239 -5.99 -3.07 -14.05
N GLY A 240 -6.59 -4.22 -14.34
CA GLY A 240 -6.83 -5.28 -13.35
C GLY A 240 -8.17 -5.18 -12.63
N ILE A 241 -9.02 -4.20 -12.97
CA ILE A 241 -10.41 -4.16 -12.54
C ILE A 241 -11.28 -4.71 -13.66
N GLU A 242 -11.95 -5.84 -13.37
CA GLU A 242 -12.89 -6.49 -14.30
C GLU A 242 -14.33 -6.21 -13.90
N LEU A 243 -15.16 -5.88 -14.89
CA LEU A 243 -16.60 -5.75 -14.75
C LEU A 243 -17.26 -6.93 -15.49
N ILE A 244 -18.01 -7.76 -14.77
CA ILE A 244 -18.73 -8.89 -15.32
C ILE A 244 -20.23 -8.62 -15.13
N PHE A 245 -20.95 -8.41 -16.22
CA PHE A 245 -22.38 -8.21 -16.18
C PHE A 245 -23.12 -9.54 -16.13
N ASN A 246 -23.94 -9.73 -15.12
CA ASN A 246 -24.76 -10.91 -14.97
C ASN A 246 -26.17 -10.62 -15.54
N LEU A 247 -26.66 -11.55 -16.34
CA LEU A 247 -27.95 -11.45 -17.01
C LEU A 247 -28.93 -12.50 -16.49
N GLU A 248 -30.19 -12.10 -16.34
CA GLU A 248 -31.33 -13.00 -16.12
C GLU A 248 -32.39 -12.72 -17.18
N SER A 249 -32.80 -13.75 -17.91
CA SER A 249 -33.76 -13.64 -19.02
C SER A 249 -33.40 -12.55 -20.04
N GLY A 250 -32.07 -12.41 -20.35
CA GLY A 250 -31.55 -11.43 -21.30
C GLY A 250 -31.43 -9.99 -20.81
N LYS A 251 -31.75 -9.74 -19.52
CA LYS A 251 -31.61 -8.43 -18.89
C LYS A 251 -30.46 -8.42 -17.89
N VAL A 252 -29.63 -7.39 -17.92
CA VAL A 252 -28.56 -7.20 -16.93
C VAL A 252 -29.18 -6.90 -15.57
N VAL A 253 -28.90 -7.74 -14.58
CA VAL A 253 -29.43 -7.62 -13.21
C VAL A 253 -28.36 -7.17 -12.21
N SER A 254 -27.09 -7.45 -12.48
CA SER A 254 -25.99 -7.03 -11.60
C SER A 254 -24.67 -6.91 -12.36
N ILE A 255 -23.70 -6.24 -11.74
CA ILE A 255 -22.29 -6.22 -12.13
C ILE A 255 -21.49 -6.85 -10.99
N ARG A 256 -20.67 -7.84 -11.31
CA ARG A 256 -19.61 -8.30 -10.43
C ARG A 256 -18.34 -7.55 -10.78
N ILE A 257 -17.74 -6.89 -9.78
CA ILE A 257 -16.48 -6.15 -9.94
C ILE A 257 -15.40 -6.94 -9.21
N LYS A 258 -14.40 -7.35 -9.99
CA LYS A 258 -13.20 -8.00 -9.46
C LYS A 258 -12.05 -7.00 -9.44
N GLU A 259 -11.51 -6.75 -8.25
CA GLU A 259 -10.31 -5.98 -8.00
C GLU A 259 -9.24 -6.90 -7.39
N PRO A 260 -7.96 -6.58 -7.48
CA PRO A 260 -6.91 -7.32 -6.77
C PRO A 260 -7.18 -7.34 -5.26
N GLY A 261 -7.57 -8.51 -4.72
CA GLY A 261 -7.87 -8.70 -3.31
C GLY A 261 -9.28 -8.33 -2.85
N LYS A 262 -10.16 -7.86 -3.75
CA LYS A 262 -11.56 -7.54 -3.45
C LYS A 262 -12.48 -8.01 -4.59
N ASP A 263 -13.64 -8.54 -4.22
CA ASP A 263 -14.68 -8.97 -5.14
C ASP A 263 -16.03 -8.41 -4.62
N GLY A 264 -16.78 -7.73 -5.45
CA GLY A 264 -18.04 -7.07 -5.06
C GLY A 264 -19.14 -7.29 -6.09
N ILE A 265 -20.37 -7.43 -5.61
CA ILE A 265 -21.58 -7.53 -6.46
C ILE A 265 -22.42 -6.27 -6.28
N TYR A 266 -22.72 -5.61 -7.40
CA TYR A 266 -23.56 -4.42 -7.48
C TYR A 266 -24.85 -4.78 -8.20
N LYS A 267 -25.99 -4.74 -7.51
CA LYS A 267 -27.31 -5.05 -8.06
C LYS A 267 -27.89 -3.85 -8.81
N ARG A 268 -28.56 -4.10 -9.91
CA ARG A 268 -29.24 -3.03 -10.68
C ARG A 268 -30.33 -2.38 -9.82
N VAL A 269 -30.32 -1.05 -9.77
CA VAL A 269 -31.39 -0.27 -9.13
C VAL A 269 -32.43 0.01 -10.23
N GLU A 270 -33.65 -0.52 -10.02
CA GLU A 270 -34.79 -0.15 -10.91
C GLU A 270 -35.12 1.33 -10.70
N GLY A 271 -35.10 2.11 -11.77
CA GLY A 271 -35.54 3.49 -11.74
C GLY A 271 -37.04 3.56 -11.42
N LYS A 272 -37.40 4.44 -10.49
CA LYS A 272 -38.80 4.80 -10.24
C LYS A 272 -39.35 5.61 -11.41
#